data_57652f6f8881ace814c05e5ee8b2e305
#
_entry.id   57652f6f8881ace814c05e5ee8b2e305
#
_cell.length_a   1.000
_cell.length_b   1.000
_cell.length_c   1.000
_cell.angle_alpha   90.00
_cell.angle_beta   90.00
_cell.angle_gamma   90.00
#
_symmetry.space_group_name_H-M   'P 1'
#
loop_
_entity.id
_entity.type
_entity.pdbx_description
1 polymer ?
#
loop_
_entity_poly.entity_id
_entity_poly.type
_entity_poly.pdbx_seq_one_letter_code
_entity_poly.pdbx_strand_id
1 'polypeptide(L)'
;MQVKYGKAIQRLLLSSGELTLKRGDTAPLGITLYPEDASRALVYESSNPEVAYIDESGSIVAAMYGEATLRVRSYQDPSLYTEMKVTVADDHCPRTMTDAGKKERYVLRAGERLSVSLAFTPESADRSVVWISSDERIVSVSEDGAPVARSRGVATVRAQSALNSALYIDYAVTVEDDEYTLLMPARRTTVDEIDDNLAAIEKIRLCAHHALDELSAAGTIPAEEAVKRGEIVDEAFEMYAFPWMVTSVQAYWNDTNSEDGAKDFKPGVVYYGLPYMSSYNSFHTYSVKHALAEKKYVPVEGEKYYLLNQEGKFTRNYAGNDCSSFVALAMFGYADYKNKDVKTDTLLKDDRLRAITDASTLRAGDILVRHNSHVIMFLYWADENRTQGVFIEQGGSEPAINTISASVYTISDYLDHFYRIRRIRGFREQ
;
A
#
# COMPACT_ATOMS: atom_id res chain seq x y z
N MET A 1 -4.05 57.50 34.78
CA MET A 1 -5.31 57.03 34.16
C MET A 1 -5.84 55.92 35.07
N GLN A 2 -6.84 56.19 35.96
CA GLN A 2 -7.42 55.11 36.76
C GLN A 2 -8.36 54.28 35.85
N VAL A 3 -8.04 53.03 35.68
CA VAL A 3 -8.93 52.06 35.01
C VAL A 3 -10.10 51.86 35.99
N LYS A 4 -11.28 52.40 35.65
CA LYS A 4 -12.52 52.08 36.36
C LYS A 4 -12.88 50.64 36.05
N TYR A 5 -12.56 49.74 36.94
CA TYR A 5 -13.14 48.39 36.88
C TYR A 5 -14.63 48.52 37.17
N GLY A 6 -15.47 48.03 36.26
CA GLY A 6 -16.90 47.90 36.51
C GLY A 6 -17.17 47.01 37.74
N LYS A 7 -18.39 47.07 38.30
CA LYS A 7 -18.76 46.18 39.41
C LYS A 7 -18.53 44.70 39.06
N ALA A 8 -18.26 43.88 40.04
CA ALA A 8 -18.17 42.44 39.85
C ALA A 8 -19.49 41.86 39.36
N ILE A 9 -19.41 40.91 38.43
CA ILE A 9 -20.58 40.19 37.96
C ILE A 9 -21.12 39.34 39.10
N GLN A 10 -22.41 39.43 39.35
CA GLN A 10 -23.13 38.61 40.34
C GLN A 10 -23.95 37.51 39.68
N ARG A 11 -24.38 37.72 38.43
CA ARG A 11 -25.17 36.77 37.68
C ARG A 11 -25.01 37.00 36.17
N LEU A 12 -24.97 35.87 35.40
CA LEU A 12 -25.00 35.85 33.94
C LEU A 12 -26.26 35.11 33.48
N LEU A 13 -26.95 35.67 32.50
CA LEU A 13 -28.11 35.03 31.90
C LEU A 13 -28.00 35.11 30.38
N LEU A 14 -28.21 33.98 29.71
CA LEU A 14 -28.41 33.96 28.27
C LEU A 14 -29.90 34.10 27.93
N SER A 15 -30.19 34.70 26.79
CA SER A 15 -31.55 34.86 26.30
C SER A 15 -32.19 33.51 25.92
N SER A 16 -31.38 32.51 25.62
CA SER A 16 -31.80 31.14 25.36
C SER A 16 -30.73 30.15 25.82
N GLY A 17 -31.15 28.96 26.23
CA GLY A 17 -30.26 27.84 26.53
C GLY A 17 -29.93 26.99 25.28
N GLU A 18 -30.66 27.21 24.19
CA GLU A 18 -30.46 26.46 22.93
C GLU A 18 -30.61 27.40 21.73
N LEU A 19 -29.85 27.14 20.69
CA LEU A 19 -29.89 27.91 19.43
C LEU A 19 -29.60 26.97 18.25
N THR A 20 -30.39 27.08 17.19
CA THR A 20 -30.11 26.40 15.93
C THR A 20 -29.77 27.42 14.84
N LEU A 21 -28.65 27.24 14.17
CA LEU A 21 -28.14 28.09 13.10
C LEU A 21 -27.85 27.25 11.86
N LYS A 22 -27.88 27.89 10.69
CA LYS A 22 -27.34 27.31 9.48
C LYS A 22 -25.84 27.50 9.42
N ARG A 23 -25.14 26.64 8.73
CA ARG A 23 -23.71 26.81 8.50
C ARG A 23 -23.40 28.15 7.81
N GLY A 24 -22.47 28.90 8.39
CA GLY A 24 -22.06 30.22 7.93
C GLY A 24 -22.87 31.36 8.55
N ASP A 25 -23.97 31.09 9.28
CA ASP A 25 -24.72 32.11 9.99
C ASP A 25 -23.96 32.61 11.22
N THR A 26 -24.29 33.82 11.58
CA THR A 26 -23.88 34.43 12.87
C THR A 26 -25.10 34.92 13.65
N ALA A 27 -25.04 34.89 14.96
CA ALA A 27 -26.10 35.37 15.84
C ALA A 27 -25.53 36.09 17.06
N PRO A 28 -26.23 37.11 17.59
CA PRO A 28 -25.79 37.77 18.82
C PRO A 28 -25.90 36.82 20.01
N LEU A 29 -24.95 36.86 20.90
CA LEU A 29 -24.90 35.98 22.08
C LEU A 29 -26.10 36.19 23.03
N GLY A 30 -26.71 37.36 23.05
CA GLY A 30 -27.87 37.66 23.90
C GLY A 30 -27.63 37.46 25.39
N ILE A 31 -26.57 38.04 25.94
CA ILE A 31 -26.20 37.93 27.34
C ILE A 31 -26.63 39.14 28.16
N THR A 32 -27.17 38.91 29.35
CA THR A 32 -27.51 39.91 30.33
C THR A 32 -26.66 39.70 31.59
N LEU A 33 -26.07 40.77 32.08
CA LEU A 33 -25.24 40.79 33.29
C LEU A 33 -25.95 41.52 34.41
N TYR A 34 -25.77 41.04 35.64
CA TYR A 34 -26.24 41.70 36.86
C TYR A 34 -25.07 41.97 37.79
N PRO A 35 -24.92 43.20 38.36
CA PRO A 35 -25.72 44.37 37.99
C PRO A 35 -25.47 44.86 36.55
N GLU A 36 -26.32 45.71 35.99
CA GLU A 36 -26.20 46.18 34.58
C GLU A 36 -24.87 46.90 34.28
N ASP A 37 -24.28 47.55 35.32
CA ASP A 37 -22.98 48.23 35.28
C ASP A 37 -21.80 47.29 35.62
N ALA A 38 -22.02 45.99 35.61
CA ALA A 38 -20.95 45.00 35.82
C ALA A 38 -19.87 45.03 34.72
N SER A 39 -18.67 44.65 35.09
CA SER A 39 -17.57 44.49 34.13
C SER A 39 -17.93 43.48 33.05
N ARG A 40 -17.71 43.84 31.79
CA ARG A 40 -17.93 42.94 30.65
C ARG A 40 -16.70 42.05 30.31
N ALA A 41 -15.82 41.87 31.31
CA ALA A 41 -14.71 40.94 31.13
C ALA A 41 -15.21 39.51 31.23
N LEU A 42 -15.52 38.94 30.05
CA LEU A 42 -16.04 37.59 29.86
C LEU A 42 -15.00 36.70 29.17
N VAL A 43 -15.06 35.42 29.44
CA VAL A 43 -14.30 34.38 28.72
C VAL A 43 -15.29 33.47 28.04
N TYR A 44 -15.01 33.20 26.78
CA TYR A 44 -15.83 32.36 25.92
C TYR A 44 -15.10 31.04 25.67
N GLU A 45 -15.82 29.93 25.82
CA GLU A 45 -15.32 28.59 25.60
C GLU A 45 -16.33 27.84 24.76
N SER A 46 -15.84 26.93 23.92
CA SER A 46 -16.68 26.01 23.13
C SER A 46 -16.21 24.56 23.35
N SER A 47 -17.16 23.65 23.51
CA SER A 47 -16.86 22.22 23.58
C SER A 47 -16.39 21.68 22.23
N ASN A 48 -16.73 22.36 21.12
CA ASN A 48 -16.28 22.05 19.77
C ASN A 48 -16.18 23.33 18.92
N PRO A 49 -15.03 24.04 18.98
CA PRO A 49 -14.85 25.29 18.24
C PRO A 49 -14.94 25.18 16.72
N GLU A 50 -14.73 23.97 16.18
CA GLU A 50 -14.90 23.73 14.74
C GLU A 50 -16.37 23.79 14.32
N VAL A 51 -17.30 23.47 15.21
CA VAL A 51 -18.74 23.53 14.95
C VAL A 51 -19.30 24.93 15.20
N ALA A 52 -19.09 25.47 16.40
CA ALA A 52 -19.51 26.82 16.77
C ALA A 52 -18.61 27.45 17.81
N TYR A 53 -18.40 28.74 17.71
CA TYR A 53 -17.63 29.51 18.66
C TYR A 53 -18.19 30.93 18.81
N ILE A 54 -17.72 31.67 19.84
CA ILE A 54 -18.04 33.09 20.02
C ILE A 54 -16.81 33.88 19.58
N ASP A 55 -17.00 34.80 18.62
CA ASP A 55 -15.93 35.64 18.10
C ASP A 55 -15.58 36.83 19.02
N GLU A 56 -14.59 37.62 18.63
CA GLU A 56 -14.15 38.80 19.38
C GLU A 56 -15.22 39.89 19.52
N SER A 57 -16.21 39.90 18.62
CA SER A 57 -17.35 40.82 18.69
C SER A 57 -18.42 40.38 19.70
N GLY A 58 -18.32 39.15 20.21
CA GLY A 58 -19.33 38.54 21.08
C GLY A 58 -20.48 37.92 20.27
N SER A 59 -20.27 37.62 19.01
CA SER A 59 -21.27 36.93 18.16
C SER A 59 -20.97 35.44 18.11
N ILE A 60 -22.03 34.64 18.10
CA ILE A 60 -21.96 33.21 17.87
C ILE A 60 -21.75 32.98 16.36
N VAL A 61 -20.73 32.21 16.01
CA VAL A 61 -20.40 31.84 14.62
C VAL A 61 -20.67 30.35 14.43
N ALA A 62 -21.51 30.01 13.45
CA ALA A 62 -21.80 28.63 13.03
C ALA A 62 -20.84 28.22 11.90
N ALA A 63 -19.75 27.51 12.23
CA ALA A 63 -18.67 27.20 11.28
C ALA A 63 -18.87 25.88 10.54
N MET A 64 -19.24 24.81 11.27
CA MET A 64 -19.40 23.47 10.72
C MET A 64 -20.67 22.82 11.24
N TYR A 65 -21.22 21.83 10.52
CA TYR A 65 -22.37 21.06 11.01
C TYR A 65 -22.03 20.24 12.26
N GLY A 66 -23.00 20.16 13.18
CA GLY A 66 -22.82 19.42 14.42
C GLY A 66 -23.40 20.14 15.64
N GLU A 67 -22.98 19.75 16.82
CA GLU A 67 -23.38 20.34 18.09
C GLU A 67 -22.16 20.84 18.86
N ALA A 68 -22.32 21.96 19.50
CA ALA A 68 -21.36 22.53 20.45
C ALA A 68 -22.05 23.12 21.65
N THR A 69 -21.46 23.02 22.83
CA THR A 69 -21.88 23.78 24.02
C THR A 69 -20.96 24.97 24.15
N LEU A 70 -21.54 26.16 24.08
CA LEU A 70 -20.85 27.41 24.33
C LEU A 70 -20.99 27.77 25.80
N ARG A 71 -19.89 28.01 26.48
CA ARG A 71 -19.83 28.45 27.86
C ARG A 71 -19.32 29.88 27.90
N VAL A 72 -20.06 30.71 28.65
CA VAL A 72 -19.68 32.09 28.93
C VAL A 72 -19.45 32.22 30.41
N ARG A 73 -18.28 32.65 30.85
CA ARG A 73 -17.93 32.81 32.25
C ARG A 73 -17.32 34.18 32.56
N SER A 74 -17.46 34.59 33.80
CA SER A 74 -16.78 35.78 34.29
C SER A 74 -15.26 35.54 34.29
N TYR A 75 -14.48 36.54 33.85
CA TYR A 75 -13.04 36.52 33.99
C TYR A 75 -12.57 36.61 35.44
N GLN A 76 -13.30 37.39 36.26
CA GLN A 76 -12.94 37.65 37.67
C GLN A 76 -13.35 36.49 38.59
N ASP A 77 -14.47 35.84 38.31
CA ASP A 77 -14.97 34.68 39.05
C ASP A 77 -15.39 33.54 38.09
N PRO A 78 -14.49 32.59 37.83
CA PRO A 78 -14.79 31.49 36.93
C PRO A 78 -15.92 30.56 37.36
N SER A 79 -16.36 30.63 38.62
CA SER A 79 -17.52 29.84 39.10
C SER A 79 -18.85 30.38 38.59
N LEU A 80 -18.86 31.65 38.18
CA LEU A 80 -20.00 32.29 37.55
C LEU A 80 -19.96 32.07 36.04
N TYR A 81 -20.75 31.14 35.55
CA TYR A 81 -20.87 30.83 34.14
C TYR A 81 -22.31 30.51 33.74
N THR A 82 -22.55 30.50 32.44
CA THR A 82 -23.78 30.03 31.79
C THR A 82 -23.44 29.31 30.49
N GLU A 83 -24.32 28.45 30.05
CA GLU A 83 -24.09 27.60 28.86
C GLU A 83 -25.27 27.67 27.91
N MET A 84 -24.98 27.50 26.63
CA MET A 84 -25.94 27.40 25.55
C MET A 84 -25.56 26.22 24.66
N LYS A 85 -26.51 25.38 24.31
CA LYS A 85 -26.33 24.36 23.24
C LYS A 85 -26.56 25.01 21.90
N VAL A 86 -25.59 24.94 21.01
CA VAL A 86 -25.70 25.38 19.60
C VAL A 86 -25.71 24.15 18.70
N THR A 87 -26.75 24.07 17.87
CA THR A 87 -26.85 23.08 16.81
C THR A 87 -26.69 23.80 15.47
N VAL A 88 -25.69 23.41 14.70
CA VAL A 88 -25.51 23.90 13.33
C VAL A 88 -26.07 22.87 12.37
N ALA A 89 -27.20 23.15 11.75
CA ALA A 89 -27.88 22.24 10.83
C ALA A 89 -28.76 23.03 9.85
N ASP A 90 -28.80 22.57 8.63
CA ASP A 90 -29.74 23.02 7.61
C ASP A 90 -30.21 21.82 6.76
N ASP A 91 -30.96 22.08 5.69
CA ASP A 91 -31.45 21.03 4.83
C ASP A 91 -30.38 20.43 3.89
N HIS A 92 -29.13 20.96 3.90
CA HIS A 92 -28.00 20.39 3.19
C HIS A 92 -27.20 19.43 4.08
N CYS A 93 -27.36 19.53 5.41
CA CYS A 93 -26.73 18.60 6.32
C CYS A 93 -27.51 17.28 6.37
N PRO A 94 -26.90 16.14 6.03
CA PRO A 94 -27.55 14.84 6.17
C PRO A 94 -27.93 14.55 7.61
N ARG A 95 -29.19 14.14 7.83
CA ARG A 95 -29.71 13.70 9.12
C ARG A 95 -29.72 12.19 9.23
N THR A 96 -29.91 11.49 8.11
CA THR A 96 -29.79 10.04 8.04
C THR A 96 -29.08 9.63 6.74
N MET A 97 -28.39 8.51 6.81
CA MET A 97 -27.81 7.84 5.65
C MET A 97 -28.16 6.36 5.76
N THR A 98 -28.75 5.79 4.72
CA THR A 98 -29.24 4.41 4.69
C THR A 98 -28.85 3.75 3.36
N ASP A 99 -28.74 2.43 3.39
CA ASP A 99 -28.64 1.58 2.20
C ASP A 99 -29.65 0.45 2.34
N ALA A 100 -30.78 0.55 1.65
CA ALA A 100 -31.85 -0.46 1.68
C ALA A 100 -31.43 -1.78 1.01
N GLY A 101 -30.41 -1.74 0.15
CA GLY A 101 -29.84 -2.89 -0.54
C GLY A 101 -28.66 -3.51 0.17
N LYS A 102 -28.32 -3.05 1.39
CA LYS A 102 -27.14 -3.53 2.11
C LYS A 102 -27.20 -5.05 2.31
N LYS A 103 -26.16 -5.72 1.84
CA LYS A 103 -25.96 -7.15 2.03
C LYS A 103 -25.17 -7.40 3.32
N GLU A 104 -25.31 -8.59 3.89
CA GLU A 104 -24.52 -9.03 5.04
C GLU A 104 -23.02 -9.06 4.67
N ARG A 105 -22.69 -9.48 3.45
CA ARG A 105 -21.36 -9.52 2.90
C ARG A 105 -21.38 -9.25 1.39
N TYR A 106 -20.40 -8.51 0.92
CA TYR A 106 -20.13 -8.29 -0.50
C TYR A 106 -18.96 -9.17 -0.91
N VAL A 107 -19.13 -9.93 -1.97
CA VAL A 107 -18.08 -10.73 -2.58
C VAL A 107 -17.72 -10.05 -3.89
N LEU A 108 -16.45 -9.66 -4.03
CA LEU A 108 -15.90 -8.98 -5.19
C LEU A 108 -14.69 -9.74 -5.72
N ARG A 109 -14.42 -9.58 -7.00
CA ARG A 109 -13.19 -10.04 -7.64
C ARG A 109 -12.18 -8.90 -7.72
N ALA A 110 -10.90 -9.23 -7.83
CA ALA A 110 -9.86 -8.22 -8.03
C ALA A 110 -10.18 -7.35 -9.27
N GLY A 111 -10.12 -6.02 -9.10
CA GLY A 111 -10.51 -5.03 -10.10
C GLY A 111 -11.99 -4.61 -10.06
N GLU A 112 -12.88 -5.36 -9.40
CA GLU A 112 -14.29 -4.97 -9.27
C GLU A 112 -14.47 -3.84 -8.26
N ARG A 113 -15.51 -3.04 -8.47
CA ARG A 113 -15.87 -1.91 -7.61
C ARG A 113 -17.01 -2.29 -6.67
N LEU A 114 -16.91 -1.85 -5.42
CA LEU A 114 -18.04 -1.92 -4.50
C LEU A 114 -19.13 -0.97 -4.97
N SER A 115 -20.28 -1.51 -5.35
CA SER A 115 -21.45 -0.74 -5.77
C SER A 115 -22.55 -0.85 -4.72
N VAL A 116 -22.97 0.30 -4.18
CA VAL A 116 -23.99 0.42 -3.15
C VAL A 116 -24.94 1.59 -3.48
N SER A 117 -26.13 1.58 -2.90
CA SER A 117 -27.15 2.61 -3.14
C SER A 117 -27.47 3.36 -1.86
N LEU A 118 -26.82 4.51 -1.68
CA LEU A 118 -26.99 5.34 -0.49
C LEU A 118 -28.15 6.31 -0.65
N ALA A 119 -29.03 6.34 0.33
CA ALA A 119 -30.11 7.30 0.45
C ALA A 119 -29.86 8.22 1.65
N PHE A 120 -30.13 9.51 1.47
CA PHE A 120 -29.93 10.55 2.47
C PHE A 120 -31.25 11.28 2.76
N THR A 121 -31.43 11.72 3.99
CA THR A 121 -32.52 12.65 4.36
C THR A 121 -31.94 13.89 5.02
N PRO A 122 -32.52 15.07 4.76
CA PRO A 122 -33.58 15.36 3.80
C PRO A 122 -33.14 15.12 2.35
N GLU A 123 -34.05 15.13 1.39
CA GLU A 123 -33.73 14.86 -0.04
C GLU A 123 -32.74 15.87 -0.63
N SER A 124 -32.73 17.09 -0.09
CA SER A 124 -31.80 18.19 -0.42
C SER A 124 -30.42 18.03 0.22
N ALA A 125 -30.20 17.01 1.04
CA ALA A 125 -28.92 16.82 1.73
C ALA A 125 -27.79 16.53 0.77
N ASP A 126 -26.58 16.98 1.14
CA ASP A 126 -25.34 16.63 0.45
C ASP A 126 -25.13 15.11 0.51
N ARG A 127 -24.79 14.52 -0.64
CA ARG A 127 -24.61 13.08 -0.80
C ARG A 127 -23.14 12.67 -0.92
N SER A 128 -22.24 13.59 -0.66
CA SER A 128 -20.81 13.34 -0.71
C SER A 128 -20.40 12.35 0.38
N VAL A 129 -19.64 11.34 -0.02
CA VAL A 129 -19.18 10.24 0.84
C VAL A 129 -17.67 10.16 0.80
N VAL A 130 -17.08 10.02 1.99
CA VAL A 130 -15.68 9.65 2.15
C VAL A 130 -15.63 8.14 2.39
N TRP A 131 -14.86 7.44 1.58
CA TRP A 131 -14.66 6.00 1.72
C TRP A 131 -13.38 5.73 2.51
N ILE A 132 -13.46 4.78 3.43
CA ILE A 132 -12.34 4.38 4.30
C ILE A 132 -12.28 2.85 4.28
N SER A 133 -11.13 2.31 3.93
CA SER A 133 -10.88 0.86 3.99
C SER A 133 -10.11 0.51 5.25
N SER A 134 -10.45 -0.62 5.86
CA SER A 134 -9.66 -1.18 6.97
C SER A 134 -8.33 -1.79 6.48
N ASP A 135 -8.24 -2.14 5.19
CA ASP A 135 -7.04 -2.64 4.53
C ASP A 135 -7.04 -2.26 3.05
N GLU A 136 -6.26 -1.24 2.70
CA GLU A 136 -6.16 -0.74 1.33
C GLU A 136 -5.47 -1.70 0.36
N ARG A 137 -4.76 -2.71 0.86
CA ARG A 137 -4.19 -3.78 0.03
C ARG A 137 -5.28 -4.71 -0.50
N ILE A 138 -6.36 -4.91 0.27
CA ILE A 138 -7.50 -5.76 -0.09
C ILE A 138 -8.53 -4.96 -0.87
N VAL A 139 -8.94 -3.80 -0.35
CA VAL A 139 -9.84 -2.87 -1.03
C VAL A 139 -9.28 -1.47 -0.88
N SER A 140 -8.85 -0.85 -1.98
CA SER A 140 -8.37 0.54 -1.97
C SER A 140 -9.44 1.50 -2.45
N VAL A 141 -9.29 2.78 -2.12
CA VAL A 141 -10.10 3.86 -2.71
C VAL A 141 -9.34 4.40 -3.92
N SER A 142 -9.96 4.34 -5.10
CA SER A 142 -9.39 4.86 -6.35
C SER A 142 -9.42 6.39 -6.40
N GLU A 143 -8.69 7.00 -7.35
CA GLU A 143 -8.62 8.46 -7.52
C GLU A 143 -9.99 9.12 -7.75
N ASP A 144 -10.92 8.40 -8.35
CA ASP A 144 -12.31 8.85 -8.54
C ASP A 144 -13.19 8.65 -7.29
N GLY A 145 -12.60 8.23 -6.17
CA GLY A 145 -13.25 8.07 -4.88
C GLY A 145 -14.08 6.80 -4.72
N ALA A 146 -13.95 5.80 -5.60
CA ALA A 146 -14.69 4.54 -5.50
C ALA A 146 -13.84 3.43 -4.83
N PRO A 147 -14.43 2.59 -3.96
CA PRO A 147 -13.74 1.41 -3.43
C PRO A 147 -13.57 0.35 -4.53
N VAL A 148 -12.32 -0.13 -4.70
CA VAL A 148 -11.93 -1.13 -5.70
C VAL A 148 -11.25 -2.29 -5.01
N ALA A 149 -11.71 -3.50 -5.28
CA ALA A 149 -11.07 -4.73 -4.84
C ALA A 149 -9.67 -4.88 -5.47
N ARG A 150 -8.65 -5.21 -4.66
CA ARG A 150 -7.26 -5.32 -5.10
C ARG A 150 -6.71 -6.73 -5.00
N SER A 151 -6.75 -7.32 -3.83
CA SER A 151 -6.23 -8.66 -3.59
C SER A 151 -7.17 -9.47 -2.73
N ARG A 152 -7.03 -10.80 -2.77
CA ARG A 152 -7.81 -11.72 -1.94
C ARG A 152 -7.73 -11.35 -0.47
N GLY A 153 -8.86 -11.39 0.22
CA GLY A 153 -8.93 -11.15 1.66
C GLY A 153 -10.29 -10.60 2.09
N VAL A 154 -10.35 -10.17 3.33
CA VAL A 154 -11.55 -9.56 3.93
C VAL A 154 -11.20 -8.17 4.43
N ALA A 155 -11.97 -7.18 4.02
CA ALA A 155 -11.85 -5.82 4.50
C ALA A 155 -13.20 -5.25 4.89
N THR A 156 -13.21 -4.34 5.86
CA THR A 156 -14.37 -3.49 6.14
C THR A 156 -14.19 -2.18 5.41
N VAL A 157 -15.16 -1.85 4.56
CA VAL A 157 -15.19 -0.58 3.83
C VAL A 157 -16.27 0.31 4.40
N ARG A 158 -15.89 1.46 4.92
CA ARG A 158 -16.81 2.43 5.50
C ARG A 158 -17.17 3.51 4.49
N ALA A 159 -18.48 3.70 4.27
CA ALA A 159 -19.01 4.90 3.66
C ALA A 159 -19.36 5.88 4.78
N GLN A 160 -18.76 7.06 4.79
CA GLN A 160 -19.02 8.09 5.79
C GLN A 160 -19.46 9.38 5.11
N SER A 161 -20.53 10.02 5.60
CA SER A 161 -20.95 11.31 5.07
C SER A 161 -19.84 12.35 5.22
N ALA A 162 -19.53 13.08 4.16
CA ALA A 162 -18.53 14.13 4.18
C ALA A 162 -18.90 15.30 5.09
N LEU A 163 -20.20 15.59 5.26
CA LEU A 163 -20.70 16.70 6.09
C LEU A 163 -21.11 16.28 7.50
N ASN A 164 -21.34 15.00 7.75
CA ASN A 164 -21.74 14.50 9.06
C ASN A 164 -21.04 13.17 9.37
N SER A 165 -19.88 13.23 9.95
CA SER A 165 -19.04 12.05 10.22
C SER A 165 -19.68 11.03 11.19
N ALA A 166 -20.72 11.42 11.92
CA ALA A 166 -21.50 10.48 12.75
C ALA A 166 -22.38 9.54 11.92
N LEU A 167 -22.64 9.89 10.65
CA LEU A 167 -23.38 9.04 9.71
C LEU A 167 -22.40 8.22 8.87
N TYR A 168 -22.37 6.94 9.12
CA TYR A 168 -21.57 6.00 8.34
C TYR A 168 -22.25 4.62 8.22
N ILE A 169 -21.85 3.87 7.22
CA ILE A 169 -22.26 2.48 7.01
C ILE A 169 -21.01 1.67 6.72
N ASP A 170 -20.83 0.60 7.47
CA ASP A 170 -19.74 -0.35 7.26
C ASP A 170 -20.22 -1.52 6.36
N TYR A 171 -19.39 -1.86 5.38
CA TYR A 171 -19.59 -2.96 4.45
C TYR A 171 -18.53 -4.02 4.65
N ALA A 172 -18.93 -5.25 4.97
CA ALA A 172 -18.04 -6.39 4.97
C ALA A 172 -17.78 -6.81 3.51
N VAL A 173 -16.57 -6.66 3.04
CA VAL A 173 -16.15 -7.00 1.68
C VAL A 173 -15.18 -8.18 1.74
N THR A 174 -15.50 -9.23 1.02
CA THR A 174 -14.58 -10.33 0.74
C THR A 174 -14.15 -10.22 -0.70
N VAL A 175 -12.85 -10.15 -0.94
CA VAL A 175 -12.30 -10.25 -2.29
C VAL A 175 -11.91 -11.70 -2.52
N GLU A 176 -12.57 -12.33 -3.49
CA GLU A 176 -12.26 -13.67 -3.97
C GLU A 176 -11.50 -13.54 -5.29
N ASP A 177 -10.45 -14.31 -5.44
CA ASP A 177 -9.88 -14.51 -6.76
C ASP A 177 -10.74 -15.57 -7.48
N ASP A 178 -11.02 -15.33 -8.76
CA ASP A 178 -11.44 -16.43 -9.62
C ASP A 178 -10.39 -17.53 -9.52
N GLU A 179 -10.87 -18.75 -9.42
CA GLU A 179 -10.12 -19.99 -9.49
C GLU A 179 -8.77 -19.80 -10.20
N TYR A 180 -7.70 -19.88 -9.47
CA TYR A 180 -6.29 -19.61 -9.79
C TYR A 180 -5.88 -19.77 -11.27
N THR A 181 -6.49 -19.02 -12.17
CA THR A 181 -5.82 -18.66 -13.39
C THR A 181 -4.93 -17.48 -13.05
N LEU A 182 -3.84 -17.76 -12.34
CA LEU A 182 -2.75 -16.83 -12.19
C LEU A 182 -2.28 -16.53 -13.61
N LEU A 183 -2.74 -15.42 -14.18
CA LEU A 183 -2.14 -14.86 -15.38
C LEU A 183 -0.73 -14.47 -14.96
N MET A 184 0.21 -15.41 -15.14
CA MET A 184 1.61 -15.13 -14.90
C MET A 184 2.02 -13.96 -15.79
N PRO A 185 2.72 -12.96 -15.24
CA PRO A 185 3.20 -11.85 -16.03
C PRO A 185 4.01 -12.34 -17.21
N ALA A 186 3.83 -11.71 -18.34
CA ALA A 186 4.61 -12.05 -19.52
C ALA A 186 6.07 -11.65 -19.31
N ARG A 187 7.01 -12.47 -19.74
CA ARG A 187 8.44 -12.16 -19.70
C ARG A 187 8.83 -11.04 -20.65
N ARG A 188 7.99 -10.76 -21.63
CA ARG A 188 8.15 -9.72 -22.65
C ARG A 188 6.79 -9.28 -23.16
N THR A 189 6.68 -8.01 -23.53
CA THR A 189 5.47 -7.40 -24.08
C THR A 189 5.82 -6.41 -25.20
N THR A 190 4.78 -5.84 -25.79
CA THR A 190 4.87 -4.57 -26.54
C THR A 190 4.82 -3.38 -25.58
N VAL A 191 5.02 -2.17 -26.08
CA VAL A 191 4.93 -0.93 -25.28
C VAL A 191 3.52 -0.73 -24.73
N ASP A 192 2.50 -1.03 -25.54
CA ASP A 192 1.08 -0.84 -25.18
C ASP A 192 0.62 -1.75 -24.02
N GLU A 193 1.34 -2.84 -23.77
CA GLU A 193 1.01 -3.84 -22.75
C GLU A 193 1.79 -3.66 -21.44
N ILE A 194 2.61 -2.60 -21.32
CA ILE A 194 3.47 -2.39 -20.14
C ILE A 194 2.64 -2.28 -18.86
N ASP A 195 1.57 -1.50 -18.89
CA ASP A 195 0.75 -1.24 -17.70
C ASP A 195 0.06 -2.51 -17.21
N ASP A 196 -0.51 -3.28 -18.12
CA ASP A 196 -1.18 -4.53 -17.79
C ASP A 196 -0.18 -5.56 -17.21
N ASN A 197 1.02 -5.63 -17.77
CA ASN A 197 2.03 -6.56 -17.28
C ASN A 197 2.62 -6.11 -15.94
N LEU A 198 2.86 -4.82 -15.73
CA LEU A 198 3.28 -4.30 -14.43
C LEU A 198 2.19 -4.51 -13.36
N ALA A 199 0.93 -4.35 -13.71
CA ALA A 199 -0.19 -4.67 -12.81
C ALA A 199 -0.23 -6.16 -12.44
N ALA A 200 0.06 -7.06 -13.39
CA ALA A 200 0.15 -8.50 -13.14
C ALA A 200 1.36 -8.83 -12.22
N ILE A 201 2.51 -8.19 -12.42
CA ILE A 201 3.69 -8.32 -11.54
C ILE A 201 3.34 -7.86 -10.13
N GLU A 202 2.72 -6.68 -10.00
CA GLU A 202 2.31 -6.11 -8.73
C GLU A 202 1.29 -7.00 -8.00
N LYS A 203 0.36 -7.61 -8.73
CA LYS A 203 -0.60 -8.57 -8.15
C LYS A 203 0.11 -9.72 -7.43
N ILE A 204 1.15 -10.31 -8.03
CA ILE A 204 1.91 -11.39 -7.39
C ILE A 204 2.64 -10.89 -6.14
N ARG A 205 3.21 -9.68 -6.18
CA ARG A 205 3.85 -9.06 -5.01
C ARG A 205 2.86 -8.93 -3.85
N LEU A 206 1.67 -8.39 -4.13
CA LEU A 206 0.61 -8.20 -3.13
C LEU A 206 0.12 -9.54 -2.55
N CYS A 207 0.00 -10.60 -3.36
CA CYS A 207 -0.34 -11.94 -2.87
C CYS A 207 0.73 -12.48 -1.90
N ALA A 208 2.01 -12.22 -2.16
CA ALA A 208 3.09 -12.63 -1.24
C ALA A 208 3.02 -11.89 0.11
N HIS A 209 2.75 -10.58 0.09
CA HIS A 209 2.52 -9.81 1.32
C HIS A 209 1.29 -10.31 2.08
N HIS A 210 0.18 -10.54 1.38
CA HIS A 210 -1.04 -11.07 2.00
C HIS A 210 -0.79 -12.41 2.72
N ALA A 211 -0.07 -13.34 2.08
CA ALA A 211 0.30 -14.60 2.70
C ALA A 211 1.14 -14.42 3.99
N LEU A 212 2.00 -13.41 4.05
CA LEU A 212 2.76 -13.07 5.26
C LEU A 212 1.86 -12.50 6.36
N ASP A 213 0.91 -11.64 5.99
CA ASP A 213 -0.04 -11.05 6.93
C ASP A 213 -0.97 -12.11 7.53
N GLU A 214 -1.44 -13.08 6.74
CA GLU A 214 -2.23 -14.22 7.22
C GLU A 214 -1.44 -15.05 8.24
N LEU A 215 -0.16 -15.33 7.97
CA LEU A 215 0.70 -16.06 8.90
C LEU A 215 0.94 -15.28 10.20
N SER A 216 1.08 -13.97 10.12
CA SER A 216 1.23 -13.09 11.27
C SER A 216 -0.07 -13.00 12.09
N ALA A 217 -1.20 -12.82 11.43
CA ALA A 217 -2.51 -12.75 12.07
C ALA A 217 -2.88 -14.06 12.77
N ALA A 218 -2.48 -15.21 12.19
CA ALA A 218 -2.63 -16.53 12.80
C ALA A 218 -1.63 -16.84 13.94
N GLY A 219 -0.72 -15.91 14.24
CA GLY A 219 0.35 -16.11 15.22
C GLY A 219 1.41 -17.14 14.82
N THR A 220 1.44 -17.56 13.55
CA THR A 220 2.44 -18.51 13.03
C THR A 220 3.83 -17.89 12.91
N ILE A 221 3.88 -16.59 12.66
CA ILE A 221 5.11 -15.79 12.66
C ILE A 221 4.91 -14.48 13.43
N PRO A 222 5.97 -13.94 14.05
CA PRO A 222 5.92 -12.59 14.63
C PRO A 222 5.67 -11.52 13.57
N ALA A 223 4.99 -10.43 13.92
CA ALA A 223 4.76 -9.30 13.01
C ALA A 223 6.09 -8.72 12.45
N GLU A 224 7.13 -8.65 13.28
CA GLU A 224 8.47 -8.22 12.84
C GLU A 224 9.06 -9.14 11.75
N GLU A 225 8.83 -10.45 11.85
CA GLU A 225 9.25 -11.39 10.79
C GLU A 225 8.46 -11.13 9.50
N ALA A 226 7.15 -10.92 9.58
CA ALA A 226 6.33 -10.62 8.40
C ALA A 226 6.82 -9.37 7.68
N VAL A 227 7.12 -8.29 8.41
CA VAL A 227 7.66 -7.05 7.85
C VAL A 227 8.99 -7.29 7.12
N LYS A 228 9.95 -7.95 7.77
CA LYS A 228 11.28 -8.22 7.16
C LYS A 228 11.20 -9.14 5.96
N ARG A 229 10.27 -10.09 5.94
CA ARG A 229 10.02 -10.93 4.76
C ARG A 229 9.37 -10.15 3.64
N GLY A 230 8.48 -9.21 3.99
CA GLY A 230 7.91 -8.25 3.04
C GLY A 230 8.99 -7.41 2.35
N GLU A 231 9.97 -6.90 3.10
CA GLU A 231 11.12 -6.17 2.55
C GLU A 231 11.93 -7.02 1.54
N ILE A 232 12.13 -8.32 1.82
CA ILE A 232 12.79 -9.24 0.88
C ILE A 232 11.98 -9.40 -0.41
N VAL A 233 10.66 -9.51 -0.29
CA VAL A 233 9.74 -9.56 -1.43
C VAL A 233 9.83 -8.27 -2.24
N ASP A 234 9.77 -7.11 -1.57
CA ASP A 234 9.81 -5.80 -2.23
C ASP A 234 11.11 -5.60 -3.01
N GLU A 235 12.26 -5.94 -2.46
CA GLU A 235 13.56 -5.88 -3.15
C GLU A 235 13.60 -6.80 -4.39
N ALA A 236 13.02 -8.01 -4.30
CA ALA A 236 12.94 -8.91 -5.44
C ALA A 236 12.03 -8.32 -6.55
N PHE A 237 10.92 -7.71 -6.16
CA PHE A 237 9.97 -7.11 -7.12
C PHE A 237 10.43 -5.77 -7.67
N GLU A 238 11.23 -4.97 -6.95
CA GLU A 238 11.91 -3.80 -7.51
C GLU A 238 12.78 -4.19 -8.72
N MET A 239 13.49 -5.31 -8.61
CA MET A 239 14.28 -5.84 -9.71
C MET A 239 13.42 -6.43 -10.84
N TYR A 240 12.29 -7.08 -10.52
CA TYR A 240 11.40 -7.70 -11.50
C TYR A 240 10.58 -6.67 -12.28
N ALA A 241 9.98 -5.71 -11.61
CA ALA A 241 9.12 -4.67 -12.20
C ALA A 241 9.93 -3.57 -12.92
N PHE A 242 11.03 -3.95 -13.58
CA PHE A 242 11.92 -3.03 -14.29
C PHE A 242 11.80 -3.25 -15.81
N PRO A 243 10.95 -2.47 -16.52
CA PRO A 243 10.75 -2.60 -17.96
C PRO A 243 11.86 -1.90 -18.74
N TRP A 244 12.44 -2.58 -19.73
CA TRP A 244 13.49 -2.04 -20.58
C TRP A 244 13.47 -2.58 -22.00
N MET A 245 14.09 -1.86 -22.92
CA MET A 245 14.21 -2.19 -24.33
C MET A 245 15.63 -2.03 -24.83
N VAL A 246 15.86 -2.54 -26.03
CA VAL A 246 17.06 -2.28 -26.84
C VAL A 246 16.71 -1.47 -28.08
N THR A 247 17.63 -0.64 -28.58
CA THR A 247 17.45 0.14 -29.82
C THR A 247 17.93 -0.60 -31.06
N SER A 248 18.76 -1.64 -30.89
CA SER A 248 19.20 -2.54 -31.97
C SER A 248 19.25 -3.96 -31.43
N VAL A 249 19.25 -4.95 -32.33
CA VAL A 249 19.38 -6.36 -31.95
C VAL A 249 20.64 -6.57 -31.14
N GLN A 250 20.51 -7.23 -29.99
CA GLN A 250 21.60 -7.52 -29.06
C GLN A 250 21.65 -9.01 -28.78
N ALA A 251 22.83 -9.62 -29.03
CA ALA A 251 23.04 -11.02 -28.72
C ALA A 251 22.94 -11.30 -27.24
N TYR A 252 22.24 -12.36 -26.87
CA TYR A 252 22.22 -12.84 -25.50
C TYR A 252 23.61 -13.35 -25.11
N TRP A 253 24.14 -12.89 -23.98
CA TRP A 253 25.51 -13.09 -23.54
C TRP A 253 26.02 -14.54 -23.49
N ASN A 254 25.16 -15.51 -23.18
CA ASN A 254 25.59 -16.91 -22.97
C ASN A 254 25.66 -17.75 -24.24
N ASP A 255 25.37 -17.21 -25.39
CA ASP A 255 25.26 -18.01 -26.61
C ASP A 255 26.07 -17.42 -27.76
N THR A 256 27.37 -17.63 -27.70
CA THR A 256 28.28 -17.30 -28.81
C THR A 256 28.10 -18.20 -30.03
N ASN A 257 27.22 -19.19 -29.95
CA ASN A 257 27.05 -20.24 -30.96
C ASN A 257 25.61 -20.52 -31.42
N SER A 258 24.61 -19.70 -31.00
CA SER A 258 23.24 -19.95 -31.48
C SER A 258 23.01 -19.39 -32.88
N GLU A 259 22.93 -20.23 -33.86
CA GLU A 259 22.38 -19.92 -35.20
C GLU A 259 20.86 -19.61 -35.13
N ASP A 260 20.20 -19.87 -34.00
CA ASP A 260 18.79 -19.58 -33.75
C ASP A 260 18.61 -18.18 -33.15
N GLY A 261 18.26 -17.21 -33.99
CA GLY A 261 17.97 -15.81 -33.59
C GLY A 261 16.81 -15.63 -32.57
N ALA A 262 16.44 -16.69 -31.85
CA ALA A 262 15.43 -16.70 -30.79
C ALA A 262 15.94 -16.18 -29.45
N LYS A 263 17.26 -16.07 -29.26
CA LYS A 263 17.90 -15.72 -27.99
C LYS A 263 18.40 -14.26 -27.92
N ASP A 264 18.15 -13.47 -28.95
CA ASP A 264 18.57 -12.09 -28.99
C ASP A 264 17.50 -11.14 -28.45
N PHE A 265 17.93 -10.12 -27.72
CA PHE A 265 17.07 -8.98 -27.41
C PHE A 265 16.79 -8.18 -28.68
N LYS A 266 15.52 -7.85 -28.92
CA LYS A 266 15.07 -7.21 -30.16
C LYS A 266 14.45 -5.84 -29.89
N PRO A 267 14.65 -4.85 -30.79
CA PRO A 267 13.95 -3.57 -30.72
C PRO A 267 12.43 -3.79 -30.80
N GLY A 268 11.67 -2.90 -30.13
CA GLY A 268 10.21 -2.97 -30.10
C GLY A 268 9.64 -4.01 -29.12
N VAL A 269 10.51 -4.70 -28.37
CA VAL A 269 10.14 -5.65 -27.33
C VAL A 269 10.53 -5.10 -25.97
N VAL A 270 9.60 -5.04 -25.05
CA VAL A 270 9.82 -4.67 -23.64
C VAL A 270 10.13 -5.93 -22.85
N TYR A 271 11.25 -5.91 -22.16
CA TYR A 271 11.71 -6.98 -21.26
C TYR A 271 11.54 -6.51 -19.81
N TYR A 272 11.32 -7.45 -18.89
CA TYR A 272 11.10 -7.16 -17.48
C TYR A 272 12.18 -7.80 -16.62
N GLY A 273 12.64 -7.03 -15.63
CA GLY A 273 13.72 -7.43 -14.76
C GLY A 273 15.10 -7.34 -15.42
N LEU A 274 16.12 -7.23 -14.58
CA LEU A 274 17.50 -7.19 -15.07
C LEU A 274 17.82 -8.49 -15.81
N PRO A 275 18.60 -8.43 -16.92
CA PRO A 275 18.95 -9.63 -17.70
C PRO A 275 19.81 -10.59 -16.89
N TYR A 276 19.73 -11.87 -17.21
CA TYR A 276 20.59 -12.89 -16.62
C TYR A 276 22.03 -12.73 -17.08
N MET A 277 22.95 -12.69 -16.14
CA MET A 277 24.38 -12.67 -16.38
C MET A 277 25.08 -13.75 -15.56
N SER A 278 25.58 -14.77 -16.23
CA SER A 278 26.40 -15.80 -15.59
C SER A 278 27.73 -15.23 -15.10
N SER A 279 28.09 -15.53 -13.86
CA SER A 279 29.23 -14.99 -13.10
C SER A 279 30.61 -15.41 -13.63
N TYR A 280 30.69 -16.07 -14.77
CA TYR A 280 31.96 -16.69 -15.21
C TYR A 280 33.13 -15.73 -15.41
N ASN A 281 32.91 -14.40 -15.45
CA ASN A 281 33.99 -13.44 -15.67
C ASN A 281 33.83 -12.02 -15.10
N SER A 282 32.86 -11.72 -14.27
CA SER A 282 32.81 -10.38 -13.66
C SER A 282 31.87 -10.29 -12.45
N PHE A 283 32.37 -9.69 -11.42
CA PHE A 283 31.74 -9.39 -10.12
C PHE A 283 30.69 -8.27 -10.28
N HIS A 284 29.64 -8.48 -11.06
CA HIS A 284 28.61 -7.45 -11.30
C HIS A 284 27.27 -7.93 -10.81
N THR A 285 27.04 -7.70 -9.53
CA THR A 285 25.74 -7.80 -8.89
C THR A 285 25.11 -6.42 -8.92
N TYR A 286 23.97 -6.25 -9.58
CA TYR A 286 23.31 -4.95 -9.73
C TYR A 286 21.93 -4.95 -9.10
N SER A 287 21.64 -3.96 -8.25
CA SER A 287 20.28 -3.49 -8.04
C SER A 287 19.88 -2.51 -9.15
N VAL A 288 18.59 -2.30 -9.36
CA VAL A 288 18.09 -1.33 -10.33
C VAL A 288 18.69 0.07 -10.09
N LYS A 289 18.72 0.50 -8.84
CA LYS A 289 19.31 1.78 -8.43
C LYS A 289 20.76 1.96 -8.90
N HIS A 290 21.58 0.92 -8.77
CA HIS A 290 22.99 0.98 -9.19
C HIS A 290 23.13 0.92 -10.71
N ALA A 291 22.31 0.11 -11.39
CA ALA A 291 22.28 0.06 -12.84
C ALA A 291 21.91 1.43 -13.46
N LEU A 292 20.97 2.13 -12.84
CA LEU A 292 20.59 3.49 -13.26
C LEU A 292 21.68 4.52 -12.93
N ALA A 293 22.29 4.47 -11.75
CA ALA A 293 23.36 5.37 -11.34
C ALA A 293 24.60 5.27 -12.24
N GLU A 294 24.92 4.06 -12.73
CA GLU A 294 25.97 3.83 -13.70
C GLU A 294 25.55 4.07 -15.16
N LYS A 295 24.32 4.58 -15.38
CA LYS A 295 23.77 4.85 -16.71
C LYS A 295 23.77 3.61 -17.63
N LYS A 296 23.65 2.41 -17.06
CA LYS A 296 23.48 1.17 -17.85
C LYS A 296 22.13 1.14 -18.54
N TYR A 297 21.14 1.78 -17.95
CA TYR A 297 19.81 2.01 -18.50
C TYR A 297 19.46 3.47 -18.39
N VAL A 298 18.83 4.00 -19.44
CA VAL A 298 18.48 5.42 -19.54
C VAL A 298 16.97 5.54 -19.62
N PRO A 299 16.32 6.36 -18.76
CA PRO A 299 14.88 6.58 -18.84
C PRO A 299 14.53 7.25 -20.17
N VAL A 300 13.38 6.88 -20.72
CA VAL A 300 12.81 7.53 -21.90
C VAL A 300 11.77 8.55 -21.42
N GLU A 301 11.92 9.80 -21.83
CA GLU A 301 11.04 10.87 -21.38
C GLU A 301 9.58 10.61 -21.82
N GLY A 302 8.64 10.64 -20.87
CA GLY A 302 7.22 10.38 -21.11
C GLY A 302 6.86 8.90 -21.20
N GLU A 303 7.81 7.98 -21.09
CA GLU A 303 7.59 6.53 -21.20
C GLU A 303 7.85 5.82 -19.87
N LYS A 304 7.26 4.63 -19.72
CA LYS A 304 7.40 3.81 -18.50
C LYS A 304 8.51 2.75 -18.60
N TYR A 305 9.37 2.83 -19.61
CA TYR A 305 10.47 1.90 -19.80
C TYR A 305 11.81 2.64 -19.95
N TYR A 306 12.88 1.86 -19.86
CA TYR A 306 14.26 2.32 -19.97
C TYR A 306 14.91 1.78 -21.25
N LEU A 307 15.84 2.50 -21.82
CA LEU A 307 16.69 1.97 -22.89
C LEU A 307 17.98 1.44 -22.30
N LEU A 308 18.36 0.24 -22.70
CA LEU A 308 19.68 -0.31 -22.43
C LEU A 308 20.71 0.59 -23.14
N ASN A 309 21.63 1.19 -22.36
CA ASN A 309 22.67 2.04 -22.91
C ASN A 309 23.71 1.20 -23.66
N GLN A 310 23.87 1.50 -24.96
CA GLN A 310 24.66 0.72 -25.89
C GLN A 310 25.98 1.39 -26.27
N GLU A 311 26.46 2.36 -25.50
CA GLU A 311 27.76 2.95 -25.77
C GLU A 311 28.88 1.90 -25.65
N GLY A 312 29.21 1.29 -26.79
CA GLY A 312 30.24 0.28 -26.96
C GLY A 312 29.68 -1.11 -27.24
N LYS A 313 30.30 -1.79 -28.19
CA LYS A 313 30.00 -3.18 -28.59
C LYS A 313 29.72 -4.05 -27.37
N PHE A 314 28.76 -4.95 -27.51
CA PHE A 314 28.37 -5.96 -26.53
C PHE A 314 29.58 -6.64 -25.90
N THR A 315 30.15 -6.02 -24.91
CA THR A 315 31.23 -6.57 -24.12
C THR A 315 30.78 -6.50 -22.66
N ARG A 316 30.58 -7.65 -22.04
CA ARG A 316 30.62 -7.90 -20.55
C ARG A 316 30.09 -6.82 -19.60
N ASN A 317 29.36 -5.75 -20.05
CA ASN A 317 29.16 -4.53 -19.30
C ASN A 317 27.70 -4.10 -19.10
N TYR A 318 26.68 -4.90 -19.42
CA TYR A 318 25.35 -4.53 -18.99
C TYR A 318 25.06 -5.00 -17.56
N ALA A 319 24.30 -4.21 -16.84
CA ALA A 319 23.92 -4.54 -15.47
C ALA A 319 22.90 -5.68 -15.49
N GLY A 320 23.23 -6.77 -14.83
CA GLY A 320 22.39 -7.95 -14.72
C GLY A 320 22.79 -8.79 -13.49
N ASN A 321 22.06 -9.84 -13.25
CA ASN A 321 22.28 -10.76 -12.14
C ASN A 321 22.19 -12.20 -12.62
N ASP A 322 22.82 -13.14 -11.91
CA ASP A 322 22.50 -14.55 -12.00
C ASP A 322 21.46 -14.94 -10.93
N CYS A 323 21.02 -16.20 -10.92
CA CYS A 323 20.02 -16.66 -9.96
C CYS A 323 20.46 -16.47 -8.49
N SER A 324 21.72 -16.69 -8.20
CA SER A 324 22.26 -16.59 -6.83
C SER A 324 22.45 -15.13 -6.40
N SER A 325 22.93 -14.27 -7.28
CA SER A 325 23.08 -12.84 -6.99
C SER A 325 21.73 -12.12 -6.87
N PHE A 326 20.75 -12.48 -7.69
CA PHE A 326 19.40 -11.97 -7.55
C PHE A 326 18.80 -12.24 -6.16
N VAL A 327 18.83 -13.52 -5.75
CA VAL A 327 18.32 -13.94 -4.43
C VAL A 327 19.10 -13.31 -3.29
N ALA A 328 20.44 -13.26 -3.40
CA ALA A 328 21.27 -12.66 -2.37
C ALA A 328 21.04 -11.16 -2.20
N LEU A 329 20.82 -10.44 -3.31
CA LEU A 329 20.44 -9.03 -3.25
C LEU A 329 19.11 -8.83 -2.53
N ALA A 330 18.10 -9.60 -2.89
CA ALA A 330 16.77 -9.50 -2.28
C ALA A 330 16.82 -9.79 -0.76
N MET A 331 17.58 -10.80 -0.35
CA MET A 331 17.65 -11.23 1.06
C MET A 331 18.56 -10.37 1.95
N PHE A 332 19.64 -9.82 1.41
CA PHE A 332 20.71 -9.24 2.22
C PHE A 332 21.16 -7.84 1.78
N GLY A 333 20.65 -7.37 0.64
CA GLY A 333 20.94 -6.05 0.11
C GLY A 333 22.30 -5.94 -0.61
N TYR A 334 22.45 -4.85 -1.37
CA TYR A 334 23.60 -4.59 -2.24
C TYR A 334 24.93 -4.43 -1.47
N ALA A 335 24.89 -3.80 -0.30
CA ALA A 335 26.10 -3.49 0.46
C ALA A 335 26.89 -4.77 0.84
N ASP A 336 26.18 -5.86 1.11
CA ASP A 336 26.77 -7.12 1.52
C ASP A 336 27.42 -7.89 0.36
N TYR A 337 26.95 -7.67 -0.87
CA TYR A 337 27.36 -8.46 -2.03
C TYR A 337 28.06 -7.66 -3.13
N LYS A 338 28.22 -6.36 -2.97
CA LYS A 338 29.01 -5.54 -3.86
C LYS A 338 30.39 -6.15 -4.10
N ASN A 339 30.72 -6.49 -5.37
CA ASN A 339 32.00 -7.09 -5.77
C ASN A 339 32.26 -8.50 -5.18
N LYS A 340 31.25 -9.25 -4.76
CA LYS A 340 31.38 -10.64 -4.34
C LYS A 340 30.83 -11.58 -5.40
N ASP A 341 31.53 -12.68 -5.63
CA ASP A 341 31.03 -13.80 -6.45
C ASP A 341 30.06 -14.62 -5.59
N VAL A 342 28.75 -14.45 -5.86
CA VAL A 342 27.71 -15.22 -5.17
C VAL A 342 27.36 -16.44 -6.01
N LYS A 343 27.50 -17.61 -5.42
CA LYS A 343 27.15 -18.90 -6.05
C LYS A 343 26.09 -19.60 -5.21
N THR A 344 25.37 -20.53 -5.82
CA THR A 344 24.44 -21.40 -5.09
C THR A 344 25.12 -22.12 -3.92
N ASP A 345 26.38 -22.50 -4.08
CA ASP A 345 27.23 -23.07 -3.04
C ASP A 345 27.46 -22.13 -1.86
N THR A 346 27.64 -20.83 -2.15
CA THR A 346 27.80 -19.80 -1.13
C THR A 346 26.53 -19.68 -0.30
N LEU A 347 25.36 -19.67 -0.95
CA LEU A 347 24.07 -19.64 -0.27
C LEU A 347 23.82 -20.89 0.59
N LEU A 348 24.24 -22.05 0.13
CA LEU A 348 24.10 -23.30 0.90
C LEU A 348 24.93 -23.28 2.19
N LYS A 349 26.04 -22.56 2.22
CA LYS A 349 27.00 -22.47 3.34
C LYS A 349 26.86 -21.19 4.16
N ASP A 350 25.98 -20.25 3.74
CA ASP A 350 25.78 -18.98 4.42
C ASP A 350 25.20 -19.23 5.82
N ASP A 351 25.90 -18.77 6.85
CA ASP A 351 25.53 -18.95 8.25
C ASP A 351 24.31 -18.11 8.67
N ARG A 352 23.94 -17.11 7.86
CA ARG A 352 22.69 -16.35 8.01
C ARG A 352 21.47 -17.15 7.59
N LEU A 353 21.65 -18.30 6.94
CA LEU A 353 20.60 -19.20 6.52
C LEU A 353 20.58 -20.47 7.36
N ARG A 354 19.39 -21.03 7.55
CA ARG A 354 19.21 -22.35 8.18
C ARG A 354 18.46 -23.29 7.24
N ALA A 355 18.73 -24.58 7.38
CA ALA A 355 18.02 -25.61 6.65
C ALA A 355 16.58 -25.75 7.17
N ILE A 356 15.65 -25.98 6.27
CA ILE A 356 14.27 -26.37 6.53
C ILE A 356 14.05 -27.74 5.90
N THR A 357 13.45 -28.66 6.65
CA THR A 357 13.16 -30.03 6.18
C THR A 357 11.70 -30.24 5.84
N ASP A 358 10.80 -29.47 6.45
CA ASP A 358 9.37 -29.52 6.20
C ASP A 358 8.97 -28.44 5.18
N ALA A 359 8.75 -28.86 3.93
CA ALA A 359 8.39 -27.97 2.86
C ALA A 359 7.00 -27.33 3.06
N SER A 360 6.08 -27.94 3.82
CA SER A 360 4.76 -27.37 4.10
C SER A 360 4.82 -26.07 4.91
N THR A 361 5.97 -25.79 5.52
CA THR A 361 6.25 -24.58 6.29
C THR A 361 6.86 -23.44 5.49
N LEU A 362 6.99 -23.57 4.17
CA LEU A 362 7.53 -22.51 3.31
C LEU A 362 6.79 -21.18 3.51
N ARG A 363 7.55 -20.10 3.51
CA ARG A 363 7.09 -18.70 3.70
C ARG A 363 7.78 -17.81 2.66
N ALA A 364 7.15 -16.73 2.27
CA ALA A 364 7.76 -15.76 1.36
C ALA A 364 9.20 -15.39 1.80
N GLY A 365 10.12 -15.36 0.86
CA GLY A 365 11.54 -15.14 1.10
C GLY A 365 12.34 -16.39 1.49
N ASP A 366 11.71 -17.57 1.65
CA ASP A 366 12.47 -18.83 1.72
C ASP A 366 12.97 -19.19 0.31
N ILE A 367 14.13 -19.86 0.25
CA ILE A 367 14.74 -20.21 -1.02
C ILE A 367 14.93 -21.72 -1.16
N LEU A 368 14.77 -22.19 -2.38
CA LEU A 368 15.12 -23.54 -2.79
C LEU A 368 16.42 -23.49 -3.60
N VAL A 369 17.48 -24.11 -3.08
CA VAL A 369 18.84 -24.04 -3.66
C VAL A 369 19.29 -25.42 -4.09
N ARG A 370 19.73 -25.57 -5.32
CA ARG A 370 20.44 -26.72 -5.84
C ARG A 370 21.91 -26.39 -6.01
N HIS A 371 22.77 -27.26 -5.44
CA HIS A 371 24.23 -27.13 -5.53
C HIS A 371 24.73 -26.98 -6.97
N ASN A 372 25.57 -25.99 -7.23
CA ASN A 372 26.16 -25.70 -8.54
C ASN A 372 25.17 -25.63 -9.70
N SER A 373 23.91 -25.22 -9.44
CA SER A 373 22.89 -25.22 -10.47
C SER A 373 22.02 -23.98 -10.38
N HIS A 374 20.99 -23.97 -9.57
CA HIS A 374 19.98 -22.93 -9.59
C HIS A 374 19.42 -22.63 -8.18
N VAL A 375 18.82 -21.44 -8.03
CA VAL A 375 18.09 -21.04 -6.83
C VAL A 375 16.84 -20.27 -7.24
N ILE A 376 15.75 -20.55 -6.54
CA ILE A 376 14.45 -19.89 -6.68
C ILE A 376 13.98 -19.43 -5.30
N MET A 377 13.19 -18.36 -5.25
CA MET A 377 12.61 -17.82 -4.02
C MET A 377 11.11 -18.09 -3.98
N PHE A 378 10.64 -18.67 -2.89
CA PHE A 378 9.22 -18.90 -2.65
C PHE A 378 8.51 -17.60 -2.28
N LEU A 379 7.29 -17.43 -2.81
CA LEU A 379 6.43 -16.28 -2.54
C LEU A 379 5.19 -16.69 -1.72
N TYR A 380 4.38 -17.59 -2.23
CA TYR A 380 3.16 -18.06 -1.57
C TYR A 380 2.67 -19.38 -2.18
N TRP A 381 1.73 -20.03 -1.47
CA TRP A 381 1.10 -21.26 -1.94
C TRP A 381 0.08 -20.94 -3.03
N ALA A 382 0.16 -21.66 -4.14
CA ALA A 382 -0.79 -21.54 -5.25
C ALA A 382 -2.04 -22.41 -5.02
N ASP A 383 -2.00 -23.36 -4.08
CA ASP A 383 -3.08 -24.25 -3.74
C ASP A 383 -3.22 -24.44 -2.22
N GLU A 384 -4.44 -24.77 -1.76
CA GLU A 384 -4.74 -25.00 -0.34
C GLU A 384 -4.01 -26.22 0.23
N ASN A 385 -3.74 -27.23 -0.63
CA ASN A 385 -3.07 -28.47 -0.25
C ASN A 385 -1.54 -28.29 -0.09
N ARG A 386 -1.01 -27.10 -0.41
CA ARG A 386 0.43 -26.78 -0.37
C ARG A 386 1.28 -27.72 -1.20
N THR A 387 0.78 -28.09 -2.37
CA THR A 387 1.50 -28.92 -3.34
C THR A 387 2.18 -28.08 -4.42
N GLN A 388 1.61 -26.91 -4.72
CA GLN A 388 2.14 -25.97 -5.70
C GLN A 388 2.44 -24.63 -5.03
N GLY A 389 3.57 -24.05 -5.36
CA GLY A 389 4.00 -22.73 -4.87
C GLY A 389 4.28 -21.77 -6.02
N VAL A 390 4.03 -20.48 -5.78
CA VAL A 390 4.50 -19.41 -6.63
C VAL A 390 5.91 -19.04 -6.23
N PHE A 391 6.81 -18.99 -7.19
CA PHE A 391 8.21 -18.66 -7.01
C PHE A 391 8.62 -17.53 -7.91
N ILE A 392 9.63 -16.77 -7.49
CA ILE A 392 10.33 -15.79 -8.32
C ILE A 392 11.78 -16.25 -8.52
N GLU A 393 12.28 -16.09 -9.72
CA GLU A 393 13.62 -16.53 -10.11
C GLU A 393 14.25 -15.64 -11.16
N GLN A 394 15.57 -15.63 -11.19
CA GLN A 394 16.37 -15.05 -12.28
C GLN A 394 16.87 -16.18 -13.17
N GLY A 395 16.49 -16.15 -14.43
CA GLY A 395 16.72 -17.26 -15.34
C GLY A 395 15.57 -18.27 -15.28
N GLY A 396 15.31 -19.04 -16.25
CA GLY A 396 14.26 -20.03 -16.28
C GLY A 396 14.50 -21.04 -17.38
N SER A 397 13.68 -22.08 -17.41
CA SER A 397 13.80 -23.22 -18.33
C SER A 397 13.51 -22.89 -19.80
N GLU A 398 12.97 -21.71 -20.09
CA GLU A 398 12.73 -21.31 -21.48
C GLU A 398 13.98 -20.71 -22.12
N PRO A 399 14.42 -21.25 -23.27
CA PRO A 399 15.70 -20.90 -23.86
C PRO A 399 15.80 -19.47 -24.40
N ALA A 400 14.70 -18.75 -24.47
CA ALA A 400 14.68 -17.52 -25.25
C ALA A 400 14.97 -16.23 -24.47
N ILE A 401 14.69 -16.14 -23.16
CA ILE A 401 14.85 -14.87 -22.42
C ILE A 401 15.14 -15.15 -20.96
N ASN A 402 16.38 -14.95 -20.56
CA ASN A 402 16.79 -15.05 -19.16
C ASN A 402 16.69 -13.69 -18.50
N THR A 403 15.52 -13.33 -18.03
CA THR A 403 15.26 -12.21 -17.12
C THR A 403 14.65 -12.76 -15.83
N ILE A 404 14.12 -11.87 -14.98
CA ILE A 404 13.36 -12.30 -13.81
C ILE A 404 11.97 -12.75 -14.24
N SER A 405 11.44 -13.77 -13.59
CA SER A 405 10.09 -14.26 -13.82
C SER A 405 9.49 -14.86 -12.56
N ALA A 406 8.16 -14.80 -12.45
CA ALA A 406 7.42 -15.58 -11.49
C ALA A 406 6.77 -16.79 -12.19
N SER A 407 6.69 -17.92 -11.49
CA SER A 407 6.14 -19.16 -12.03
C SER A 407 5.54 -20.03 -10.92
N VAL A 408 4.57 -20.88 -11.28
CA VAL A 408 4.01 -21.90 -10.38
C VAL A 408 4.77 -23.19 -10.56
N TYR A 409 5.24 -23.75 -9.46
CA TYR A 409 5.97 -25.01 -9.47
C TYR A 409 5.43 -26.00 -8.45
N THR A 410 5.43 -27.27 -8.81
CA THR A 410 5.16 -28.37 -7.88
C THR A 410 6.37 -28.58 -6.96
N ILE A 411 6.15 -28.53 -5.66
CA ILE A 411 7.24 -28.58 -4.66
C ILE A 411 8.01 -29.90 -4.69
N SER A 412 7.30 -31.05 -4.85
CA SER A 412 7.93 -32.37 -4.93
C SER A 412 8.95 -32.44 -6.06
N ASP A 413 8.65 -31.87 -7.22
CA ASP A 413 9.53 -31.92 -8.39
C ASP A 413 10.89 -31.27 -8.10
N TYR A 414 10.90 -30.17 -7.35
CA TYR A 414 12.13 -29.51 -6.96
C TYR A 414 12.91 -30.30 -5.91
N LEU A 415 12.21 -30.87 -4.90
CA LEU A 415 12.86 -31.65 -3.84
C LEU A 415 13.46 -32.95 -4.38
N ASP A 416 12.79 -33.59 -5.32
CA ASP A 416 13.28 -34.81 -6.02
C ASP A 416 14.51 -34.51 -6.89
N HIS A 417 14.69 -33.27 -7.33
CA HIS A 417 15.87 -32.81 -8.07
C HIS A 417 16.98 -32.23 -7.16
N PHE A 418 17.03 -32.63 -5.89
CA PHE A 418 18.09 -32.27 -4.92
C PHE A 418 18.14 -30.81 -4.51
N TYR A 419 17.05 -30.06 -4.63
CA TYR A 419 16.96 -28.74 -4.02
C TYR A 419 16.91 -28.85 -2.50
N ARG A 420 17.50 -27.85 -1.82
CA ARG A 420 17.51 -27.72 -0.36
C ARG A 420 16.84 -26.43 0.03
N ILE A 421 15.90 -26.50 0.96
CA ILE A 421 15.24 -25.31 1.48
C ILE A 421 16.16 -24.59 2.45
N ARG A 422 16.28 -23.28 2.30
CA ARG A 422 16.99 -22.38 3.19
C ARG A 422 16.10 -21.23 3.59
N ARG A 423 16.20 -20.85 4.86
CA ARG A 423 15.46 -19.77 5.49
C ARG A 423 16.42 -18.85 6.21
N ILE A 424 16.19 -17.52 6.11
CA ILE A 424 16.99 -16.54 6.84
C ILE A 424 16.87 -16.76 8.36
N ARG A 425 17.99 -16.64 9.07
CA ARG A 425 18.05 -16.71 10.55
C ARG A 425 17.71 -15.34 11.15
N GLY A 426 17.51 -15.29 12.44
CA GLY A 426 17.32 -14.04 13.22
C GLY A 426 15.87 -13.70 13.53
N PHE A 427 14.93 -14.53 13.06
CA PHE A 427 13.57 -14.49 13.57
C PHE A 427 13.43 -15.48 14.73
N ARG A 428 12.99 -15.00 15.90
CA ARG A 428 12.70 -15.89 17.04
C ARG A 428 11.49 -16.75 16.67
N GLU A 429 11.66 -18.06 16.64
CA GLU A 429 10.52 -18.98 16.67
C GLU A 429 9.92 -18.90 18.08
N GLN A 430 8.63 -18.64 18.16
CA GLN A 430 7.84 -18.83 19.38
C GLN A 430 7.46 -20.29 19.52
#